data_50a93c690cf70156c0310cc77eaa95eb
#
_entry.id   50a93c690cf70156c0310cc77eaa95eb
#
_cell.length_a   1.000
_cell.length_b   1.000
_cell.length_c   1.000
_cell.angle_alpha   90.00
_cell.angle_beta   90.00
_cell.angle_gamma   90.00
#
_symmetry.space_group_name_H-M   'P 1'
#
loop_
_entity.id
_entity.type
_entity.pdbx_description
1 polymer ?
#
loop_
_entity_poly.entity_id
_entity_poly.type
_entity_poly.pdbx_seq_one_letter_code
_entity_poly.pdbx_strand_id
1 'polypeptide(L)' 'MDEKRNREVNNIIWDIFEGDLVQVRRYTPDGNEYFDKGVVVAEKGFDQILLFPYVNVYVFKTSTIEKHLPNTIEIISSKS' A
#
# COMPACT_ATOMS: atom_id res chain seq x y z
N MET A 1 -12.69 -13.76 -18.58
CA MET A 1 -13.10 -14.17 -17.50
C MET A 1 -12.13 -14.45 -16.49
N ASP A 2 -11.47 -15.52 -16.56
CA ASP A 2 -10.48 -15.83 -15.58
C ASP A 2 -9.38 -14.81 -15.57
N GLU A 3 -9.11 -14.25 -16.72
CA GLU A 3 -8.11 -13.25 -16.85
C GLU A 3 -8.43 -12.03 -16.00
N LYS A 4 -9.66 -11.60 -16.02
CA LYS A 4 -10.09 -10.48 -15.24
C LYS A 4 -10.00 -10.78 -13.76
N ARG A 5 -10.38 -12.01 -13.39
CA ARG A 5 -10.33 -12.40 -12.01
C ARG A 5 -8.90 -12.47 -11.51
N ASN A 6 -7.99 -12.98 -12.31
CA ASN A 6 -6.59 -13.03 -11.92
C ASN A 6 -6.03 -11.65 -11.73
N ARG A 7 -6.48 -10.72 -12.58
CA ARG A 7 -6.04 -9.36 -12.45
C ARG A 7 -6.48 -8.79 -11.12
N GLU A 8 -7.70 -9.06 -10.70
CA GLU A 8 -8.17 -8.56 -9.42
C GLU A 8 -7.37 -9.13 -8.26
N VAL A 9 -7.02 -10.38 -8.33
CA VAL A 9 -6.24 -11.01 -7.29
C VAL A 9 -4.89 -10.32 -7.16
N ASN A 10 -4.33 -9.88 -8.27
CA ASN A 10 -3.02 -9.26 -8.27
C ASN A 10 -3.05 -7.75 -8.16
N ASN A 11 -4.23 -7.15 -8.20
CA ASN A 11 -4.33 -5.70 -8.21
C ASN A 11 -3.75 -5.04 -6.98
N ILE A 12 -3.80 -5.73 -5.86
CA ILE A 12 -3.25 -5.19 -4.63
C ILE A 12 -1.80 -4.77 -4.83
N ILE A 13 -1.08 -5.52 -5.68
CA ILE A 13 0.32 -5.23 -5.92
C ILE A 13 0.51 -4.38 -7.17
N TRP A 14 -0.16 -4.75 -8.26
CA TRP A 14 0.15 -4.19 -9.56
C TRP A 14 -0.54 -2.87 -9.85
N ASP A 15 -1.58 -2.53 -9.09
CA ASP A 15 -2.31 -1.29 -9.31
C ASP A 15 -1.90 -0.17 -8.37
N ILE A 16 -0.85 -0.35 -7.63
CA ILE A 16 -0.32 0.69 -6.74
C ILE A 16 0.94 1.24 -7.37
N PHE A 17 0.92 2.52 -7.72
CA PHE A 17 2.02 3.14 -8.43
C PHE A 17 2.55 4.35 -7.69
N GLU A 18 3.79 4.70 -8.00
CA GLU A 18 4.41 5.89 -7.45
C GLU A 18 3.55 7.10 -7.74
N GLY A 19 3.31 7.91 -6.73
CA GLY A 19 2.48 9.10 -6.87
C GLY A 19 1.03 8.91 -6.45
N ASP A 20 0.60 7.68 -6.22
CA ASP A 20 -0.76 7.43 -5.77
C ASP A 20 -0.95 7.91 -4.35
N LEU A 21 -2.10 8.56 -4.11
CA LEU A 21 -2.47 8.97 -2.76
C LEU A 21 -3.14 7.78 -2.09
N VAL A 22 -2.63 7.39 -0.95
CA VAL A 22 -3.10 6.18 -0.26
C VAL A 22 -3.36 6.47 1.20
N GLN A 23 -4.00 5.52 1.87
CA GLN A 23 -4.10 5.54 3.32
C GLN A 23 -3.67 4.19 3.85
N VAL A 24 -2.96 4.22 4.98
CA VAL A 24 -2.41 3.04 5.61
C VAL A 24 -3.29 2.68 6.79
N ARG A 25 -3.72 1.42 6.86
CA ARG A 25 -4.55 0.94 7.95
C ARG A 25 -3.69 0.68 9.17
N ARG A 26 -4.10 1.21 10.30
CA ARG A 26 -3.41 1.02 11.55
C ARG A 26 -4.39 0.68 12.64
N TYR A 27 -3.88 0.20 13.76
CA TYR A 27 -4.71 -0.17 14.91
C TYR A 27 -4.13 0.45 16.17
N THR A 28 -5.02 0.97 17.02
CA THR A 28 -4.59 1.44 18.33
C THR A 28 -4.37 0.23 19.23
N PRO A 29 -3.71 0.43 20.39
CA PRO A 29 -3.57 -0.68 21.34
C PRO A 29 -4.90 -1.25 21.79
N ASP A 30 -5.96 -0.45 21.72
CA ASP A 30 -7.30 -0.91 22.08
C ASP A 30 -7.96 -1.72 21.00
N GLY A 31 -7.32 -1.80 19.82
CA GLY A 31 -7.88 -2.55 18.71
C GLY A 31 -8.74 -1.74 17.77
N ASN A 32 -8.82 -0.43 17.97
CA ASN A 32 -9.59 0.43 17.08
C ASN A 32 -8.79 0.73 15.81
N GLU A 33 -9.50 0.70 14.68
CA GLU A 33 -8.89 0.92 13.39
C GLU A 33 -8.82 2.41 13.08
N TYR A 34 -7.73 2.85 12.50
CA TYR A 34 -7.61 4.21 12.00
C TYR A 34 -6.68 4.22 10.79
N PHE A 35 -6.65 5.34 10.07
CA PHE A 35 -5.90 5.44 8.82
C PHE A 35 -4.99 6.65 8.84
N ASP A 36 -3.78 6.47 8.29
CA ASP A 36 -2.85 7.58 8.05
C ASP A 36 -2.68 7.74 6.56
N LYS A 37 -2.77 8.97 6.08
CA LYS A 37 -2.64 9.25 4.65
C LYS A 37 -1.19 9.40 4.25
N GLY A 38 -0.90 9.06 3.01
CA GLY A 38 0.43 9.17 2.49
C GLY A 38 0.44 9.07 0.99
N VAL A 39 1.63 9.08 0.42
CA VAL A 39 1.81 8.97 -1.01
C VAL A 39 2.86 7.90 -1.29
N VAL A 40 2.63 7.13 -2.34
CA VAL A 40 3.59 6.10 -2.75
C VAL A 40 4.79 6.80 -3.37
N VAL A 41 5.97 6.59 -2.81
CA VAL A 41 7.17 7.33 -3.20
C VAL A 41 8.18 6.52 -3.97
N ALA A 42 8.03 5.20 -4.01
CA ALA A 42 8.97 4.36 -4.74
C ALA A 42 8.23 3.17 -5.29
N GLU A 43 8.82 2.58 -6.30
CA GLU A 43 8.23 1.40 -6.88
C GLU A 43 8.15 0.30 -5.85
N LYS A 44 7.17 -0.57 -6.05
CA LYS A 44 7.03 -1.71 -5.17
C LYS A 44 8.24 -2.61 -5.29
N GLY A 45 8.60 -3.21 -4.18
CA GLY A 45 9.72 -4.11 -4.13
C GLY A 45 9.28 -5.46 -3.59
N PHE A 46 10.24 -6.34 -3.46
CA PHE A 46 10.01 -7.66 -2.93
C PHE A 46 11.08 -7.96 -1.89
N ASP A 47 10.62 -8.29 -0.69
CA ASP A 47 11.54 -8.61 0.39
C ASP A 47 11.93 -10.08 0.26
N GLN A 48 13.18 -10.35 -0.09
CA GLN A 48 13.63 -11.70 -0.34
C GLN A 48 13.70 -12.55 0.91
N ILE A 49 13.87 -11.91 2.04
CA ILE A 49 13.96 -12.63 3.30
C ILE A 49 12.58 -13.04 3.77
N LEU A 50 11.63 -12.12 3.72
CA LEU A 50 10.26 -12.38 4.15
C LEU A 50 9.40 -12.98 3.05
N LEU A 51 9.87 -12.90 1.79
CA LEU A 51 9.14 -13.41 0.63
C LEU A 51 7.82 -12.69 0.42
N PHE A 52 7.79 -11.39 0.66
CA PHE A 52 6.60 -10.58 0.46
C PHE A 52 6.88 -9.37 -0.40
N PRO A 53 5.93 -8.98 -1.25
CA PRO A 53 6.02 -7.69 -1.92
C PRO A 53 5.69 -6.58 -0.94
N TYR A 54 6.25 -5.40 -1.17
CA TYR A 54 5.98 -4.26 -0.30
C TYR A 54 5.90 -2.99 -1.12
N VAL A 55 5.32 -1.96 -0.50
CA VAL A 55 5.16 -0.65 -1.10
C VAL A 55 5.77 0.37 -0.15
N ASN A 56 6.51 1.33 -0.70
CA ASN A 56 7.10 2.39 0.08
C ASN A 56 6.16 3.59 0.07
N VAL A 57 5.74 4.01 1.26
CA VAL A 57 4.76 5.08 1.42
C VAL A 57 5.34 6.17 2.31
N TYR A 58 5.29 7.42 1.80
CA TYR A 58 5.63 8.56 2.63
C TYR A 58 4.38 8.94 3.41
N VAL A 59 4.43 8.75 4.72
CA VAL A 59 3.28 9.00 5.59
C VAL A 59 3.35 10.45 6.06
N PHE A 60 2.31 11.21 5.75
CA PHE A 60 2.31 12.66 6.03
C PHE A 60 2.43 12.97 7.51
N LYS A 61 1.70 12.25 8.32
CA LYS A 61 1.64 12.54 9.75
C LYS A 61 2.99 12.41 10.43
N THR A 62 3.75 11.41 10.05
CA THR A 62 5.05 11.14 10.68
C THR A 62 6.21 11.69 9.86
N SER A 63 5.94 12.12 8.63
CA SER A 63 6.97 12.62 7.71
C SER A 63 8.07 11.59 7.49
N THR A 64 7.69 10.32 7.42
CA THR A 64 8.65 9.24 7.23
C THR A 64 8.20 8.32 6.12
N ILE A 65 9.16 7.64 5.50
CA ILE A 65 8.88 6.64 4.49
C ILE A 65 8.79 5.29 5.18
N GLU A 66 7.68 4.60 4.98
CA GLU A 66 7.44 3.31 5.61
C GLU A 66 7.20 2.25 4.56
N LYS A 67 7.61 1.05 4.89
CA LYS A 67 7.41 -0.12 4.02
C LYS A 67 6.16 -0.83 4.51
N HIS A 68 5.21 -1.04 3.61
CA HIS A 68 3.95 -1.65 3.98
C HIS A 68 3.58 -2.76 3.03
N LEU A 69 2.86 -3.75 3.54
CA LEU A 69 2.28 -4.78 2.71
C LEU A 69 1.11 -4.17 1.93
N PRO A 70 0.93 -4.59 0.69
CA PRO A 70 -0.13 -3.99 -0.15
C PRO A 70 -1.52 -4.11 0.45
N ASN A 71 -1.80 -5.19 1.18
CA ASN A 71 -3.15 -5.38 1.73
C ASN A 71 -3.45 -4.48 2.92
N THR A 72 -2.49 -3.71 3.40
CA THR A 72 -2.74 -2.74 4.47
C THR A 72 -2.89 -1.33 3.92
N ILE A 73 -2.90 -1.18 2.61
CA ILE A 73 -2.94 0.11 1.95
C ILE A 73 -4.18 0.18 1.07
N GLU A 74 -4.87 1.32 1.12
CA GLU A 74 -6.01 1.57 0.25
C GLU A 74 -5.71 2.80 -0.59
N ILE A 75 -6.02 2.73 -1.87
CA ILE A 75 -5.80 3.85 -2.77
C ILE A 75 -6.94 4.83 -2.62
N ILE A 76 -6.61 6.08 -2.30
CA ILE A 76 -7.59 7.15 -2.20
C ILE A 76 -7.76 7.81 -3.55
N SER A 77 -6.64 8.08 -4.22
CA SER A 77 -6.67 8.73 -5.51
C SER A 77 -5.50 8.22 -6.33
N SER A 78 -5.79 7.69 -7.48
CA SER A 78 -4.77 7.18 -8.37
C SER A 78 -4.22 8.32 -9.21
N LYS A 79 -2.91 8.33 -9.38
CA LYS A 79 -2.26 9.33 -10.19
C LYS A 79 -2.65 9.17 -11.65
N SER A 80 -2.83 7.96 -12.08
CA SER A 80 -3.23 7.70 -13.47
C SER A 80 -4.78 7.64 -13.65
#